data_ad9519984e0918dd70eaad62067b8502
#
_entry.id   ad9519984e0918dd70eaad62067b8502
#
_cell.length_a   1.000
_cell.length_b   1.000
_cell.length_c   1.000
_cell.angle_alpha   90.00
_cell.angle_beta   90.00
_cell.angle_gamma   90.00
#
_symmetry.space_group_name_H-M   'P 1'
#
loop_
_entity.id
_entity.type
_entity.pdbx_description
1 polymer ?
#
loop_
_entity_poly.entity_id
_entity_poly.type
_entity_poly.pdbx_seq_one_letter_code
_entity_poly.pdbx_strand_id
1 'polypeptide(L)'
;MLQRSHGAIRHLGLRRLDSRRLLTALGAAALFACTTTAVLTPGAAASTRATGPNLSGVTITFADQFKEYQTILTAANALNGAAYKVNWQEFVGGPPIIAAETGGSVDLGDMAETPTIFAQAAGDPVKVVAATVSANPKVSPFDLVVPASSSIKKLSQLRGQAIGVQEGTVEQYVLIQILKKAGIPYSAVTIQNLSVVNAAAAVSSGKVAAAVISQPLTAIDQAGGKIRVLATGAGYAQTLGYLTASQAALSNPQKAAAIADFVQRFYKAEAIIKKDPDLAINAYVKIFGVTLAEAKQAAATVQEAATPITPAIIEYQQAEANTFLKLGLITKKLNVKGVFDLPLNKAIDAKAGIS
;
A
#
# COMPACT_ATOMS: atom_id res chain seq x y z
N MET A 1 46.83 -28.31 -21.64
CA MET A 1 46.18 -29.59 -21.87
C MET A 1 44.69 -29.33 -21.80
N LEU A 2 44.03 -29.04 -22.94
CA LEU A 2 43.36 -29.95 -23.87
C LEU A 2 42.40 -30.89 -23.13
N GLN A 3 41.04 -30.78 -23.26
CA GLN A 3 40.36 -31.24 -24.44
C GLN A 3 38.92 -30.72 -24.52
N ARG A 4 38.56 -30.37 -25.77
CA ARG A 4 37.20 -30.08 -26.25
C ARG A 4 36.43 -31.37 -26.49
N SER A 5 35.11 -31.38 -26.33
CA SER A 5 34.30 -32.29 -27.12
C SER A 5 33.01 -31.57 -27.59
N HIS A 6 32.90 -31.50 -28.91
CA HIS A 6 31.74 -31.12 -29.71
C HIS A 6 30.80 -32.32 -29.88
N GLY A 7 29.52 -32.06 -30.02
CA GLY A 7 28.52 -33.03 -30.51
C GLY A 7 27.16 -32.41 -30.47
N ALA A 8 26.67 -31.92 -31.46
CA ALA A 8 26.08 -32.32 -32.72
C ALA A 8 24.56 -32.09 -32.69
N ILE A 9 24.19 -31.14 -33.56
CA ILE A 9 22.84 -30.73 -33.96
C ILE A 9 22.12 -31.87 -34.68
N ARG A 10 20.85 -32.11 -34.37
CA ARG A 10 19.93 -32.79 -35.30
C ARG A 10 18.67 -31.99 -35.49
N HIS A 11 18.54 -31.45 -36.70
CA HIS A 11 17.31 -30.96 -37.34
C HIS A 11 16.40 -32.15 -37.71
N LEU A 12 15.11 -31.97 -37.48
CA LEU A 12 13.99 -32.62 -38.18
C LEU A 12 12.79 -31.75 -37.89
N GLY A 13 12.09 -31.09 -38.79
CA GLY A 13 11.63 -31.49 -40.10
C GLY A 13 10.18 -31.02 -40.12
N LEU A 14 9.95 -29.83 -40.77
CA LEU A 14 8.65 -29.21 -41.09
C LEU A 14 7.80 -30.19 -41.91
N ARG A 15 6.54 -30.42 -41.54
CA ARG A 15 5.47 -30.76 -42.49
C ARG A 15 4.34 -29.79 -42.35
N ARG A 16 4.22 -28.96 -43.39
CA ARG A 16 3.00 -28.25 -43.77
C ARG A 16 2.02 -29.27 -44.33
N LEU A 17 0.77 -29.16 -43.98
CA LEU A 17 -0.34 -29.70 -44.79
C LEU A 17 -1.34 -28.62 -45.09
N ASP A 18 -1.56 -28.52 -46.37
CA ASP A 18 -2.25 -27.49 -47.11
C ASP A 18 -3.78 -27.74 -47.14
N SER A 19 -4.42 -26.69 -47.34
CA SER A 19 -5.80 -26.32 -47.61
C SER A 19 -6.60 -27.18 -48.60
N ARG A 20 -7.92 -26.98 -48.47
CA ARG A 20 -8.98 -26.96 -49.51
C ARG A 20 -9.67 -28.26 -49.89
N ARG A 21 -10.98 -28.24 -49.73
CA ARG A 21 -12.07 -28.44 -50.71
C ARG A 21 -13.38 -28.64 -49.93
N LEU A 22 -14.35 -27.83 -50.06
CA LEU A 22 -15.33 -27.54 -51.12
C LEU A 22 -16.57 -28.41 -51.12
N LEU A 23 -17.73 -27.74 -50.93
CA LEU A 23 -18.99 -27.78 -51.63
C LEU A 23 -20.05 -28.88 -51.35
N THR A 24 -21.20 -28.29 -50.96
CA THR A 24 -22.59 -28.51 -51.48
C THR A 24 -23.33 -29.83 -51.28
N ALA A 25 -24.49 -29.73 -50.61
CA ALA A 25 -25.71 -30.33 -51.09
C ALA A 25 -26.92 -29.57 -50.54
N LEU A 26 -27.74 -29.01 -51.46
CA LEU A 26 -29.12 -28.57 -51.25
C LEU A 26 -30.02 -29.80 -51.06
N GLY A 27 -30.97 -29.69 -50.15
CA GLY A 27 -32.11 -30.62 -50.10
C GLY A 27 -33.32 -29.89 -49.53
N ALA A 28 -34.28 -29.57 -50.41
CA ALA A 28 -35.56 -28.95 -50.10
C ALA A 28 -36.63 -29.95 -49.62
N ALA A 29 -37.61 -29.41 -48.93
CA ALA A 29 -39.02 -29.82 -48.75
C ALA A 29 -39.34 -30.42 -47.39
N ALA A 30 -40.27 -29.87 -46.63
CA ALA A 30 -41.70 -29.85 -46.77
C ALA A 30 -42.33 -29.11 -45.59
N LEU A 31 -43.27 -28.23 -45.88
CA LEU A 31 -44.16 -27.59 -44.94
C LEU A 31 -45.09 -28.62 -44.28
N PHE A 32 -45.13 -28.64 -42.96
CA PHE A 32 -46.29 -29.09 -42.19
C PHE A 32 -46.64 -28.02 -41.17
N ALA A 33 -47.73 -27.32 -41.45
CA ALA A 33 -48.32 -26.37 -40.52
C ALA A 33 -49.05 -27.15 -39.44
N CYS A 34 -48.52 -27.16 -38.22
CA CYS A 34 -49.28 -27.60 -37.04
C CYS A 34 -49.42 -26.37 -36.12
N THR A 35 -50.61 -25.77 -36.15
CA THR A 35 -50.98 -24.70 -35.22
C THR A 35 -51.23 -25.30 -33.84
N THR A 36 -50.24 -25.27 -32.98
CA THR A 36 -50.44 -25.47 -31.54
C THR A 36 -50.39 -24.10 -30.87
N THR A 37 -51.52 -23.67 -30.33
CA THR A 37 -51.65 -22.54 -29.44
C THR A 37 -50.82 -22.82 -28.18
N ALA A 38 -49.59 -22.27 -28.12
CA ALA A 38 -48.81 -22.27 -26.90
C ALA A 38 -49.38 -21.22 -25.95
N VAL A 39 -49.99 -21.69 -24.87
CA VAL A 39 -50.29 -20.86 -23.69
C VAL A 39 -48.94 -20.39 -23.12
N LEU A 40 -48.63 -19.11 -23.31
CA LEU A 40 -47.51 -18.44 -22.64
C LEU A 40 -47.84 -18.33 -21.15
N THR A 41 -47.39 -19.28 -20.34
CA THR A 41 -47.20 -19.06 -18.92
C THR A 41 -46.06 -18.04 -18.77
N PRO A 42 -46.28 -16.93 -18.01
CA PRO A 42 -45.14 -16.05 -17.70
C PRO A 42 -44.16 -16.84 -16.86
N GLY A 43 -43.12 -17.34 -17.49
CA GLY A 43 -41.97 -17.91 -16.80
C GLY A 43 -41.40 -16.82 -15.89
N ALA A 44 -41.49 -17.03 -14.57
CA ALA A 44 -40.76 -16.26 -13.61
C ALA A 44 -39.27 -16.29 -14.05
N ALA A 45 -38.79 -15.17 -14.59
CA ALA A 45 -37.37 -14.98 -14.79
C ALA A 45 -36.75 -15.07 -13.41
N ALA A 46 -36.25 -16.26 -13.06
CA ALA A 46 -35.37 -16.42 -11.92
C ALA A 46 -34.19 -15.48 -12.18
N SER A 47 -34.23 -14.32 -11.53
CA SER A 47 -33.08 -13.44 -11.43
C SER A 47 -31.98 -14.27 -10.80
N THR A 48 -31.11 -14.82 -11.60
CA THR A 48 -29.85 -15.38 -11.15
C THR A 48 -29.06 -14.22 -10.58
N ARG A 49 -29.28 -13.94 -9.31
CA ARG A 49 -28.36 -13.15 -8.52
C ARG A 49 -27.02 -13.82 -8.74
N ALA A 50 -26.12 -13.14 -9.46
CA ALA A 50 -24.76 -13.59 -9.58
C ALA A 50 -24.21 -13.68 -8.16
N THR A 51 -24.22 -14.88 -7.59
CA THR A 51 -23.59 -15.15 -6.31
C THR A 51 -22.11 -14.98 -6.57
N GLY A 52 -21.50 -13.99 -5.90
CA GLY A 52 -20.05 -13.78 -5.95
C GLY A 52 -19.30 -15.07 -5.59
N PRO A 53 -17.98 -15.13 -5.82
CA PRO A 53 -17.20 -16.34 -5.54
C PRO A 53 -17.38 -16.77 -4.09
N ASN A 54 -17.47 -18.09 -3.86
CA ASN A 54 -17.51 -18.64 -2.51
C ASN A 54 -16.16 -18.36 -1.81
N LEU A 55 -16.18 -17.63 -0.70
CA LEU A 55 -15.01 -17.26 0.07
C LEU A 55 -14.72 -18.22 1.24
N SER A 56 -15.57 -19.25 1.43
CA SER A 56 -15.35 -20.26 2.47
C SER A 56 -14.03 -21.00 2.21
N GLY A 57 -13.16 -21.03 3.22
CA GLY A 57 -11.83 -21.63 3.10
C GLY A 57 -10.74 -20.72 2.50
N VAL A 58 -11.09 -19.52 2.03
CA VAL A 58 -10.09 -18.52 1.60
C VAL A 58 -9.36 -17.96 2.81
N THR A 59 -8.05 -17.85 2.70
CA THR A 59 -7.22 -17.09 3.66
C THR A 59 -6.45 -16.03 2.89
N ILE A 60 -6.51 -14.78 3.35
CA ILE A 60 -5.64 -13.69 2.89
C ILE A 60 -4.58 -13.44 3.95
N THR A 61 -3.32 -13.34 3.55
CA THR A 61 -2.23 -12.95 4.44
C THR A 61 -2.05 -11.44 4.35
N PHE A 62 -2.23 -10.77 5.47
CA PHE A 62 -2.12 -9.32 5.59
C PHE A 62 -0.82 -8.95 6.30
N ALA A 63 -0.03 -8.07 5.66
CA ALA A 63 1.14 -7.45 6.26
C ALA A 63 0.69 -6.19 7.02
N ASP A 64 0.81 -6.24 8.34
CA ASP A 64 0.33 -5.23 9.28
C ASP A 64 1.50 -4.54 9.95
N GLN A 65 1.58 -3.23 9.83
CA GLN A 65 2.62 -2.48 10.53
C GLN A 65 2.24 -2.33 12.01
N PHE A 66 3.08 -2.88 12.88
CA PHE A 66 2.92 -2.80 14.34
C PHE A 66 1.59 -3.37 14.89
N LYS A 67 0.90 -4.26 14.16
CA LYS A 67 -0.44 -4.81 14.51
C LYS A 67 -1.54 -3.75 14.57
N GLU A 68 -1.36 -2.63 13.90
CA GLU A 68 -2.29 -1.50 13.97
C GLU A 68 -3.64 -1.85 13.36
N TYR A 69 -3.66 -2.36 12.12
CA TYR A 69 -4.87 -2.76 11.42
C TYR A 69 -5.61 -3.88 12.13
N GLN A 70 -4.89 -4.91 12.58
CA GLN A 70 -5.48 -6.01 13.33
C GLN A 70 -6.20 -5.50 14.59
N THR A 71 -5.55 -4.60 15.32
CA THR A 71 -6.11 -4.09 16.58
C THR A 71 -7.31 -3.18 16.34
N ILE A 72 -7.23 -2.28 15.37
CA ILE A 72 -8.29 -1.35 14.99
C ILE A 72 -9.51 -2.12 14.45
N LEU A 73 -9.32 -3.04 13.50
CA LEU A 73 -10.41 -3.84 12.93
C LEU A 73 -11.07 -4.75 13.97
N THR A 74 -10.28 -5.26 14.93
CA THR A 74 -10.81 -6.04 16.05
C THR A 74 -11.64 -5.16 16.99
N ALA A 75 -11.15 -3.99 17.37
CA ALA A 75 -11.87 -3.04 18.23
C ALA A 75 -13.20 -2.58 17.60
N ALA A 76 -13.21 -2.36 16.28
CA ALA A 76 -14.41 -2.00 15.52
C ALA A 76 -15.32 -3.21 15.19
N ASN A 77 -14.98 -4.44 15.58
CA ASN A 77 -15.67 -5.68 15.18
C ASN A 77 -15.87 -5.80 13.67
N ALA A 78 -14.99 -5.21 12.87
CA ALA A 78 -15.19 -5.03 11.43
C ALA A 78 -15.13 -6.34 10.63
N LEU A 79 -14.40 -7.34 11.12
CA LEU A 79 -14.25 -8.65 10.48
C LEU A 79 -15.32 -9.66 10.87
N ASN A 80 -16.26 -9.30 11.77
CA ASN A 80 -17.35 -10.19 12.13
C ASN A 80 -18.20 -10.54 10.90
N GLY A 81 -18.47 -11.85 10.73
CA GLY A 81 -19.22 -12.37 9.58
C GLY A 81 -18.45 -12.37 8.26
N ALA A 82 -17.13 -12.13 8.25
CA ALA A 82 -16.30 -12.36 7.07
C ALA A 82 -16.29 -13.85 6.71
N ALA A 83 -16.49 -14.17 5.42
CA ALA A 83 -16.56 -15.56 4.94
C ALA A 83 -15.16 -16.16 4.64
N TYR A 84 -14.09 -15.44 4.96
CA TYR A 84 -12.69 -15.80 4.78
C TYR A 84 -11.92 -15.59 6.08
N LYS A 85 -10.69 -16.08 6.13
CA LYS A 85 -9.76 -15.85 7.25
C LYS A 85 -8.71 -14.82 6.88
N VAL A 86 -8.22 -14.09 7.89
CA VAL A 86 -7.04 -13.21 7.77
C VAL A 86 -5.91 -13.80 8.58
N ASN A 87 -4.78 -14.03 7.91
CA ASN A 87 -3.52 -14.40 8.54
C ASN A 87 -2.67 -13.13 8.68
N TRP A 88 -2.46 -12.68 9.91
CA TRP A 88 -1.74 -11.45 10.20
C TRP A 88 -0.24 -11.70 10.31
N GLN A 89 0.55 -10.91 9.60
CA GLN A 89 2.01 -10.88 9.70
C GLN A 89 2.48 -9.46 10.01
N GLU A 90 3.31 -9.32 11.04
CA GLU A 90 3.82 -8.04 11.49
C GLU A 90 5.06 -7.64 10.69
N PHE A 91 5.07 -6.38 10.22
CA PHE A 91 6.18 -5.78 9.49
C PHE A 91 6.53 -4.39 10.04
N VAL A 92 7.72 -3.90 9.70
CA VAL A 92 8.18 -2.55 10.02
C VAL A 92 8.59 -1.85 8.73
N GLY A 93 7.72 -0.94 8.27
CA GLY A 93 7.92 -0.14 7.06
C GLY A 93 7.50 -0.84 5.77
N GLY A 94 7.24 -0.04 4.74
CA GLY A 94 6.71 -0.49 3.44
C GLY A 94 7.65 -1.37 2.62
N PRO A 95 8.98 -1.09 2.52
CA PRO A 95 9.87 -1.89 1.68
C PRO A 95 9.89 -3.40 2.00
N PRO A 96 9.91 -3.86 3.28
CA PRO A 96 9.77 -5.28 3.59
C PRO A 96 8.42 -5.87 3.17
N ILE A 97 7.33 -5.10 3.24
CA ILE A 97 5.99 -5.53 2.80
C ILE A 97 5.99 -5.75 1.29
N ILE A 98 6.52 -4.81 0.49
CA ILE A 98 6.68 -4.96 -0.97
C ILE A 98 7.46 -6.24 -1.30
N ALA A 99 8.57 -6.50 -0.59
CA ALA A 99 9.35 -7.72 -0.79
C ALA A 99 8.54 -8.99 -0.49
N ALA A 100 7.72 -8.99 0.57
CA ALA A 100 6.87 -10.11 0.95
C ALA A 100 5.71 -10.33 -0.04
N GLU A 101 5.10 -9.27 -0.54
CA GLU A 101 4.07 -9.31 -1.61
C GLU A 101 4.66 -9.84 -2.92
N THR A 102 5.84 -9.35 -3.31
CA THR A 102 6.56 -9.80 -4.51
C THR A 102 6.97 -11.26 -4.41
N GLY A 103 7.40 -11.70 -3.22
CA GLY A 103 7.75 -13.08 -2.92
C GLY A 103 6.55 -14.03 -2.74
N GLY A 104 5.32 -13.50 -2.74
CA GLY A 104 4.07 -14.28 -2.62
C GLY A 104 3.77 -14.79 -1.21
N SER A 105 4.46 -14.32 -0.17
CA SER A 105 4.17 -14.66 1.23
C SER A 105 3.09 -13.78 1.85
N VAL A 106 2.79 -12.63 1.25
CA VAL A 106 1.76 -11.67 1.62
C VAL A 106 0.84 -11.41 0.44
N ASP A 107 -0.46 -11.32 0.70
CA ASP A 107 -1.48 -11.04 -0.30
C ASP A 107 -1.87 -9.57 -0.35
N LEU A 108 -1.90 -8.91 0.81
CA LEU A 108 -2.36 -7.54 1.03
C LEU A 108 -1.52 -6.92 2.15
N GLY A 109 -1.17 -5.64 2.04
CA GLY A 109 -0.42 -4.94 3.07
C GLY A 109 -0.78 -3.47 3.15
N ASP A 110 -0.46 -2.85 4.29
CA ASP A 110 -0.58 -1.40 4.50
C ASP A 110 0.78 -0.72 4.40
N MET A 111 0.80 0.44 3.79
CA MET A 111 1.98 1.30 3.74
C MET A 111 1.63 2.74 3.34
N ALA A 112 2.56 3.67 3.54
CA ALA A 112 2.47 4.98 2.93
C ALA A 112 2.70 4.91 1.40
N GLU A 113 2.53 6.02 0.69
CA GLU A 113 2.56 6.08 -0.78
C GLU A 113 3.94 5.79 -1.39
N THR A 114 5.02 6.24 -0.75
CA THR A 114 6.38 6.22 -1.30
C THR A 114 6.89 4.83 -1.70
N PRO A 115 6.74 3.76 -0.89
CA PRO A 115 7.27 2.44 -1.24
C PRO A 115 6.77 1.92 -2.58
N THR A 116 5.55 2.28 -2.99
CA THR A 116 4.97 1.85 -4.26
C THR A 116 5.67 2.44 -5.49
N ILE A 117 6.32 3.61 -5.34
CA ILE A 117 7.16 4.22 -6.38
C ILE A 117 8.41 3.36 -6.61
N PHE A 118 9.06 2.94 -5.54
CA PHE A 118 10.24 2.08 -5.63
C PHE A 118 9.90 0.68 -6.14
N ALA A 119 8.79 0.11 -5.69
CA ALA A 119 8.24 -1.13 -6.22
C ALA A 119 8.04 -1.06 -7.74
N GLN A 120 7.38 -0.01 -8.23
CA GLN A 120 7.18 0.17 -9.66
C GLN A 120 8.50 0.38 -10.42
N ALA A 121 9.46 1.10 -9.84
CA ALA A 121 10.79 1.28 -10.44
C ALA A 121 11.56 -0.03 -10.55
N ALA A 122 11.42 -0.93 -9.57
CA ALA A 122 11.98 -2.27 -9.57
C ALA A 122 11.24 -3.22 -10.52
N GLY A 123 9.96 -2.97 -10.81
CA GLY A 123 9.09 -3.82 -11.60
C GLY A 123 8.36 -4.87 -10.76
N ASP A 124 8.25 -4.63 -9.46
CA ASP A 124 7.56 -5.52 -8.53
C ASP A 124 6.06 -5.62 -8.87
N PRO A 125 5.48 -6.83 -8.82
CA PRO A 125 4.11 -7.07 -9.25
C PRO A 125 3.09 -6.78 -8.14
N VAL A 126 3.04 -5.53 -7.70
CA VAL A 126 2.11 -5.06 -6.66
C VAL A 126 1.18 -3.98 -7.20
N LYS A 127 -0.01 -3.86 -6.61
CA LYS A 127 -1.04 -2.87 -6.99
C LYS A 127 -1.60 -2.17 -5.76
N VAL A 128 -1.84 -0.88 -5.88
CA VAL A 128 -2.62 -0.10 -4.91
C VAL A 128 -4.10 -0.34 -5.16
N VAL A 129 -4.80 -0.85 -4.17
CA VAL A 129 -6.23 -1.22 -4.25
C VAL A 129 -7.13 -0.30 -3.42
N ALA A 130 -6.55 0.45 -2.48
CA ALA A 130 -7.28 1.42 -1.65
C ALA A 130 -6.35 2.54 -1.20
N ALA A 131 -6.94 3.69 -0.87
CA ALA A 131 -6.21 4.85 -0.37
C ALA A 131 -6.93 5.47 0.83
N THR A 132 -6.13 6.01 1.74
CA THR A 132 -6.54 6.92 2.80
C THR A 132 -5.76 8.22 2.69
N VAL A 133 -6.28 9.27 3.28
CA VAL A 133 -5.63 10.58 3.35
C VAL A 133 -5.74 11.12 4.76
N SER A 134 -4.74 11.85 5.22
CA SER A 134 -4.82 12.54 6.51
C SER A 134 -6.04 13.46 6.56
N ALA A 135 -6.86 13.30 7.58
CA ALA A 135 -8.02 14.15 7.82
C ALA A 135 -7.64 15.60 8.19
N ASN A 136 -6.38 15.81 8.59
CA ASN A 136 -5.87 17.14 8.94
C ASN A 136 -4.51 17.41 8.29
N PRO A 137 -4.43 18.13 7.17
CA PRO A 137 -3.18 18.41 6.48
C PRO A 137 -2.20 19.32 7.25
N LYS A 138 -2.63 19.87 8.41
CA LYS A 138 -1.78 20.70 9.27
C LYS A 138 -0.94 19.91 10.26
N VAL A 139 -1.16 18.60 10.35
CA VAL A 139 -0.39 17.69 11.18
C VAL A 139 0.29 16.64 10.31
N SER A 140 1.31 16.02 10.84
CA SER A 140 2.01 14.91 10.16
C SER A 140 2.41 13.89 11.21
N PRO A 141 2.31 12.59 10.93
CA PRO A 141 2.89 11.57 11.79
C PRO A 141 4.42 11.49 11.69
N PHE A 142 5.04 12.23 10.76
CA PHE A 142 6.48 12.18 10.48
C PHE A 142 7.17 13.44 10.98
N ASP A 143 8.23 13.29 11.77
CA ASP A 143 9.00 14.39 12.32
C ASP A 143 10.50 14.22 12.09
N LEU A 144 11.16 15.30 11.70
CA LEU A 144 12.61 15.39 11.73
C LEU A 144 13.04 15.77 13.15
N VAL A 145 13.72 14.84 13.81
CA VAL A 145 14.11 14.95 15.21
C VAL A 145 15.62 14.97 15.36
N VAL A 146 16.07 15.50 16.48
CA VAL A 146 17.49 15.50 16.91
C VAL A 146 17.56 15.04 18.36
N PRO A 147 18.75 14.58 18.85
CA PRO A 147 18.92 14.30 20.28
C PRO A 147 18.51 15.49 21.13
N ALA A 148 17.91 15.27 22.28
CA ALA A 148 17.46 16.35 23.16
C ALA A 148 18.60 17.30 23.55
N SER A 149 19.81 16.75 23.77
CA SER A 149 21.03 17.48 24.09
C SER A 149 21.74 18.13 22.89
N SER A 150 21.23 17.90 21.66
CA SER A 150 21.87 18.37 20.43
C SER A 150 22.02 19.89 20.37
N SER A 151 23.16 20.39 19.91
CA SER A 151 23.41 21.80 19.60
C SER A 151 22.73 22.26 18.30
N ILE A 152 22.20 21.35 17.48
CA ILE A 152 21.49 21.68 16.22
C ILE A 152 20.15 22.32 16.56
N LYS A 153 19.98 23.60 16.29
CA LYS A 153 18.76 24.40 16.54
C LYS A 153 18.09 24.85 15.26
N LYS A 154 18.78 24.78 14.12
CA LYS A 154 18.30 25.25 12.80
C LYS A 154 18.59 24.20 11.74
N LEU A 155 17.73 24.11 10.73
CA LEU A 155 17.89 23.19 9.62
C LEU A 155 19.23 23.38 8.88
N SER A 156 19.72 24.62 8.76
CA SER A 156 21.02 24.91 8.09
C SER A 156 22.21 24.17 8.70
N GLN A 157 22.13 23.78 9.97
CA GLN A 157 23.17 23.03 10.68
C GLN A 157 23.19 21.53 10.34
N LEU A 158 22.24 21.06 9.54
CA LEU A 158 22.21 19.67 9.06
C LEU A 158 23.21 19.41 7.94
N ARG A 159 23.80 20.44 7.32
CA ARG A 159 24.84 20.24 6.29
C ARG A 159 26.03 19.45 6.85
N GLY A 160 26.43 18.41 6.11
CA GLY A 160 27.51 17.50 6.50
C GLY A 160 27.14 16.49 7.59
N GLN A 161 25.90 16.53 8.11
CA GLN A 161 25.49 15.64 9.19
C GLN A 161 25.00 14.29 8.68
N ALA A 162 25.16 13.27 9.54
CA ALA A 162 24.55 11.95 9.34
C ALA A 162 23.09 11.97 9.81
N ILE A 163 22.16 11.56 8.93
CA ILE A 163 20.73 11.55 9.19
C ILE A 163 20.20 10.13 9.00
N GLY A 164 19.57 9.58 10.04
CA GLY A 164 18.93 8.27 10.00
C GLY A 164 17.56 8.37 9.33
N VAL A 165 17.35 7.57 8.27
CA VAL A 165 16.06 7.45 7.59
C VAL A 165 16.03 6.17 6.77
N GLN A 166 14.89 5.52 6.69
CA GLN A 166 14.74 4.35 5.83
C GLN A 166 14.58 4.80 4.37
N GLU A 167 15.42 4.27 3.49
CA GLU A 167 15.31 4.54 2.06
C GLU A 167 14.05 3.88 1.47
N GLY A 168 13.46 4.54 0.47
CA GLY A 168 12.24 4.06 -0.19
C GLY A 168 10.97 4.27 0.63
N THR A 169 10.97 5.16 1.62
CA THR A 169 9.82 5.45 2.48
C THR A 169 9.40 6.92 2.42
N VAL A 170 8.20 7.22 2.91
CA VAL A 170 7.69 8.58 3.05
C VAL A 170 8.56 9.44 3.98
N GLU A 171 9.19 8.84 4.99
CA GLU A 171 10.15 9.54 5.86
C GLU A 171 11.32 10.11 5.06
N GLN A 172 11.82 9.35 4.07
CA GLN A 172 12.85 9.85 3.17
C GLN A 172 12.33 11.02 2.32
N TYR A 173 11.10 10.91 1.81
CA TYR A 173 10.51 12.00 1.03
C TYR A 173 10.29 13.26 1.87
N VAL A 174 9.80 13.12 3.10
CA VAL A 174 9.66 14.22 4.07
C VAL A 174 11.02 14.89 4.31
N LEU A 175 12.09 14.11 4.53
CA LEU A 175 13.44 14.66 4.69
C LEU A 175 13.86 15.47 3.46
N ILE A 176 13.65 14.91 2.26
CA ILE A 176 14.00 15.58 0.99
C ILE A 176 13.26 16.93 0.88
N GLN A 177 11.98 16.98 1.21
CA GLN A 177 11.20 18.21 1.13
C GLN A 177 11.62 19.25 2.18
N ILE A 178 11.90 18.80 3.42
CA ILE A 178 12.42 19.68 4.49
C ILE A 178 13.76 20.29 4.06
N LEU A 179 14.70 19.48 3.58
CA LEU A 179 16.01 19.93 3.12
C LEU A 179 15.89 20.89 1.94
N LYS A 180 15.04 20.56 0.95
CA LYS A 180 14.78 21.40 -0.22
C LYS A 180 14.26 22.79 0.19
N LYS A 181 13.27 22.87 1.09
CA LYS A 181 12.73 24.15 1.59
C LYS A 181 13.77 24.95 2.38
N ALA A 182 14.68 24.25 3.08
CA ALA A 182 15.79 24.88 3.79
C ALA A 182 16.97 25.28 2.87
N GLY A 183 16.89 25.06 1.55
CA GLY A 183 17.97 25.34 0.61
C GLY A 183 19.19 24.43 0.78
N ILE A 184 19.00 23.21 1.29
CA ILE A 184 20.04 22.23 1.53
C ILE A 184 19.91 21.13 0.45
N PRO A 185 20.90 20.95 -0.44
CA PRO A 185 20.91 19.81 -1.35
C PRO A 185 20.87 18.49 -0.59
N TYR A 186 20.12 17.51 -1.09
CA TYR A 186 20.06 16.18 -0.48
C TYR A 186 21.46 15.53 -0.36
N SER A 187 22.33 15.78 -1.33
CA SER A 187 23.74 15.35 -1.32
C SER A 187 24.63 16.06 -0.28
N ALA A 188 24.13 17.10 0.38
CA ALA A 188 24.87 17.80 1.43
C ALA A 188 24.71 17.20 2.83
N VAL A 189 24.00 16.08 2.95
CA VAL A 189 23.85 15.28 4.17
C VAL A 189 24.25 13.83 3.88
N THR A 190 24.61 13.07 4.92
CA THR A 190 24.92 11.64 4.80
C THR A 190 23.74 10.83 5.28
N ILE A 191 23.12 10.07 4.38
CA ILE A 191 21.99 9.21 4.74
C ILE A 191 22.51 7.92 5.37
N GLN A 192 21.98 7.61 6.55
CA GLN A 192 22.11 6.30 7.18
C GLN A 192 20.79 5.57 6.96
N ASN A 193 20.82 4.57 6.07
CA ASN A 193 19.65 3.75 5.77
C ASN A 193 19.31 2.86 6.97
N LEU A 194 18.36 3.27 7.77
CA LEU A 194 17.93 2.61 9.01
C LEU A 194 16.41 2.47 9.00
N SER A 195 15.89 1.32 9.42
CA SER A 195 14.45 1.20 9.68
C SER A 195 14.00 2.26 10.69
N VAL A 196 12.73 2.64 10.68
CA VAL A 196 12.22 3.70 11.56
C VAL A 196 12.55 3.46 13.04
N VAL A 197 12.47 2.20 13.51
CA VAL A 197 12.82 1.81 14.89
C VAL A 197 14.31 2.01 15.14
N ASN A 198 15.18 1.59 14.20
CA ASN A 198 16.63 1.76 14.31
C ASN A 198 17.05 3.23 14.20
N ALA A 199 16.35 4.02 13.37
CA ALA A 199 16.59 5.47 13.26
C ALA A 199 16.22 6.19 14.56
N ALA A 200 15.11 5.84 15.20
CA ALA A 200 14.71 6.35 16.52
C ALA A 200 15.78 6.01 17.60
N ALA A 201 16.22 4.75 17.64
CA ALA A 201 17.27 4.34 18.57
C ALA A 201 18.62 5.03 18.30
N ALA A 202 18.98 5.22 17.03
CA ALA A 202 20.24 5.87 16.64
C ALA A 202 20.24 7.36 16.99
N VAL A 203 19.15 8.09 16.75
CA VAL A 203 19.06 9.51 17.12
C VAL A 203 18.97 9.69 18.62
N SER A 204 18.21 8.88 19.34
CA SER A 204 18.08 8.93 20.80
C SER A 204 19.40 8.66 21.51
N SER A 205 20.28 7.83 20.93
CA SER A 205 21.62 7.53 21.45
C SER A 205 22.72 8.47 20.91
N GLY A 206 22.38 9.43 20.03
CA GLY A 206 23.36 10.35 19.42
C GLY A 206 24.27 9.74 18.37
N LYS A 207 23.98 8.53 17.87
CA LYS A 207 24.74 7.86 16.79
C LYS A 207 24.53 8.53 15.43
N VAL A 208 23.41 9.21 15.24
CA VAL A 208 23.15 10.10 14.12
C VAL A 208 22.77 11.47 14.64
N ALA A 209 23.05 12.52 13.86
CA ALA A 209 22.79 13.90 14.26
C ALA A 209 21.29 14.26 14.22
N ALA A 210 20.54 13.61 13.33
CA ALA A 210 19.11 13.75 13.19
C ALA A 210 18.50 12.44 12.63
N ALA A 211 17.19 12.31 12.72
CA ALA A 211 16.45 11.25 12.03
C ALA A 211 15.06 11.75 11.64
N VAL A 212 14.47 11.16 10.59
CA VAL A 212 13.04 11.26 10.40
C VAL A 212 12.40 9.98 10.92
N ILE A 213 11.50 10.15 11.87
CA ILE A 213 10.78 9.05 12.52
C ILE A 213 9.27 9.35 12.55
N SER A 214 8.48 8.33 12.76
CA SER A 214 7.02 8.44 12.79
C SER A 214 6.44 8.25 14.18
N GLN A 215 5.18 8.66 14.34
CA GLN A 215 4.40 8.33 15.52
C GLN A 215 4.17 6.79 15.57
N PRO A 216 4.08 6.20 16.78
CA PRO A 216 4.15 6.86 18.10
C PRO A 216 5.58 7.03 18.64
N LEU A 217 6.62 6.61 17.90
CA LEU A 217 8.01 6.66 18.38
C LEU A 217 8.46 8.07 18.75
N THR A 218 8.02 9.09 17.98
CA THR A 218 8.30 10.49 18.31
C THR A 218 7.73 10.84 19.68
N ALA A 219 6.47 10.52 19.95
CA ALA A 219 5.83 10.83 21.23
C ALA A 219 6.54 10.14 22.41
N ILE A 220 6.86 8.85 22.26
CA ILE A 220 7.54 8.03 23.28
C ILE A 220 8.91 8.62 23.63
N ASP A 221 9.75 8.85 22.60
CA ASP A 221 11.12 9.31 22.83
C ASP A 221 11.19 10.79 23.25
N GLN A 222 10.22 11.62 22.83
CA GLN A 222 10.10 12.99 23.30
C GLN A 222 9.65 13.05 24.77
N ALA A 223 8.65 12.26 25.16
CA ALA A 223 8.22 12.15 26.55
C ALA A 223 9.33 11.62 27.46
N GLY A 224 10.14 10.69 26.94
CA GLY A 224 11.34 10.17 27.63
C GLY A 224 12.51 11.14 27.68
N GLY A 225 12.40 12.36 27.12
CA GLY A 225 13.46 13.37 27.13
C GLY A 225 14.68 12.99 26.28
N LYS A 226 14.55 12.05 25.36
CA LYS A 226 15.65 11.55 24.53
C LYS A 226 15.87 12.38 23.27
N ILE A 227 14.78 12.89 22.70
CA ILE A 227 14.77 13.67 21.45
C ILE A 227 13.97 14.96 21.60
N ARG A 228 14.13 15.83 20.62
CA ARG A 228 13.23 16.96 20.36
C ARG A 228 12.98 17.10 18.86
N VAL A 229 11.80 17.55 18.51
CA VAL A 229 11.43 17.85 17.12
C VAL A 229 12.19 19.10 16.67
N LEU A 230 12.89 18.98 15.53
CA LEU A 230 13.57 20.09 14.84
C LEU A 230 12.63 20.69 13.78
N ALA A 231 11.89 19.85 13.07
CA ALA A 231 10.84 20.23 12.13
C ALA A 231 9.79 19.14 12.04
N THR A 232 8.51 19.53 12.01
CA THR A 232 7.43 18.59 11.69
C THR A 232 7.34 18.38 10.19
N GLY A 233 6.87 17.21 9.76
CA GLY A 233 6.59 16.90 8.36
C GLY A 233 5.34 17.61 7.79
N ALA A 234 4.54 18.27 8.64
CA ALA A 234 3.33 18.95 8.21
C ALA A 234 3.58 19.99 7.11
N GLY A 235 2.83 19.87 6.01
CA GLY A 235 2.97 20.74 4.84
C GLY A 235 4.17 20.46 3.94
N TYR A 236 4.94 19.39 4.21
CA TYR A 236 6.04 18.95 3.35
C TYR A 236 5.69 17.73 2.50
N ALA A 237 4.82 16.86 3.00
CA ALA A 237 4.25 15.75 2.26
C ALA A 237 2.76 15.65 2.54
N GLN A 238 1.98 15.11 1.59
CA GLN A 238 0.66 14.61 1.89
C GLN A 238 0.83 13.30 2.66
N THR A 239 0.04 13.11 3.71
CA THR A 239 0.02 11.83 4.39
C THR A 239 -1.04 10.97 3.71
N LEU A 240 -0.58 10.10 2.80
CA LEU A 240 -1.40 9.12 2.12
C LEU A 240 -1.05 7.74 2.67
N GLY A 241 -2.08 6.98 3.03
CA GLY A 241 -1.97 5.55 3.31
C GLY A 241 -2.48 4.76 2.12
N TYR A 242 -1.83 3.64 1.79
CA TYR A 242 -2.28 2.73 0.75
C TYR A 242 -2.45 1.33 1.30
N LEU A 243 -3.49 0.65 0.83
CA LEU A 243 -3.52 -0.80 0.84
C LEU A 243 -3.01 -1.29 -0.51
N THR A 244 -1.96 -2.09 -0.45
CA THR A 244 -1.36 -2.73 -1.63
C THR A 244 -1.70 -4.22 -1.65
N ALA A 245 -1.79 -4.79 -2.84
CA ALA A 245 -2.02 -6.22 -3.00
C ALA A 245 -1.06 -6.80 -4.04
N SER A 246 -0.60 -8.02 -3.79
CA SER A 246 0.21 -8.75 -4.77
C SER A 246 -0.61 -9.06 -6.02
N GLN A 247 0.02 -8.94 -7.21
CA GLN A 247 -0.64 -9.29 -8.46
C GLN A 247 -1.07 -10.76 -8.48
N ALA A 248 -0.34 -11.63 -7.78
CA ALA A 248 -0.69 -13.05 -7.64
C ALA A 248 -2.03 -13.24 -6.89
N ALA A 249 -2.22 -12.50 -5.78
CA ALA A 249 -3.48 -12.53 -5.04
C ALA A 249 -4.64 -11.96 -5.87
N LEU A 250 -4.42 -10.86 -6.58
CA LEU A 250 -5.43 -10.24 -7.44
C LEU A 250 -5.80 -11.10 -8.65
N SER A 251 -4.89 -11.93 -9.14
CA SER A 251 -5.14 -12.88 -10.23
C SER A 251 -5.97 -14.10 -9.80
N ASN A 252 -6.11 -14.35 -8.49
CA ASN A 252 -6.99 -15.38 -7.95
C ASN A 252 -8.36 -14.76 -7.65
N PRO A 253 -9.45 -15.17 -8.34
CA PRO A 253 -10.77 -14.54 -8.19
C PRO A 253 -11.33 -14.57 -6.76
N GLN A 254 -11.04 -15.63 -6.01
CA GLN A 254 -11.50 -15.75 -4.62
C GLN A 254 -10.72 -14.83 -3.70
N LYS A 255 -9.38 -14.76 -3.84
CA LYS A 255 -8.56 -13.84 -3.07
C LYS A 255 -8.87 -12.37 -3.42
N ALA A 256 -9.02 -12.03 -4.69
CA ALA A 256 -9.40 -10.70 -5.13
C ALA A 256 -10.75 -10.25 -4.51
N ALA A 257 -11.74 -11.16 -4.48
CA ALA A 257 -13.03 -10.87 -3.84
C ALA A 257 -12.92 -10.73 -2.32
N ALA A 258 -12.09 -11.55 -1.66
CA ALA A 258 -11.82 -11.43 -0.22
C ALA A 258 -11.10 -10.12 0.11
N ILE A 259 -10.12 -9.71 -0.70
CA ILE A 259 -9.43 -8.42 -0.59
C ILE A 259 -10.41 -7.26 -0.74
N ALA A 260 -11.30 -7.32 -1.75
CA ALA A 260 -12.31 -6.28 -1.94
C ALA A 260 -13.28 -6.16 -0.74
N ASP A 261 -13.72 -7.28 -0.15
CA ASP A 261 -14.55 -7.27 1.06
C ASP A 261 -13.76 -6.76 2.29
N PHE A 262 -12.50 -7.16 2.43
CA PHE A 262 -11.63 -6.68 3.50
C PHE A 262 -11.49 -5.15 3.46
N VAL A 263 -11.20 -4.56 2.30
CA VAL A 263 -11.06 -3.11 2.14
C VAL A 263 -12.37 -2.39 2.48
N GLN A 264 -13.52 -2.92 2.08
CA GLN A 264 -14.82 -2.34 2.45
C GLN A 264 -15.05 -2.38 3.97
N ARG A 265 -14.63 -3.46 4.64
CA ARG A 265 -14.71 -3.58 6.11
C ARG A 265 -13.75 -2.62 6.80
N PHE A 266 -12.56 -2.44 6.25
CA PHE A 266 -11.62 -1.44 6.70
C PHE A 266 -12.20 -0.02 6.63
N TYR A 267 -12.79 0.38 5.51
CA TYR A 267 -13.44 1.68 5.37
C TYR A 267 -14.60 1.88 6.36
N LYS A 268 -15.35 0.82 6.68
CA LYS A 268 -16.37 0.87 7.72
C LYS A 268 -15.76 1.04 9.12
N ALA A 269 -14.63 0.38 9.40
CA ALA A 269 -13.91 0.56 10.65
C ALA A 269 -13.42 2.00 10.82
N GLU A 270 -12.84 2.60 9.78
CA GLU A 270 -12.45 4.00 9.76
C GLU A 270 -13.62 4.95 10.09
N ALA A 271 -14.79 4.68 9.50
CA ALA A 271 -15.99 5.45 9.80
C ALA A 271 -16.48 5.29 11.25
N ILE A 272 -16.27 4.12 11.87
CA ILE A 272 -16.57 3.87 13.29
C ILE A 272 -15.58 4.64 14.17
N ILE A 273 -14.28 4.55 13.88
CA ILE A 273 -13.21 5.23 14.62
C ILE A 273 -13.37 6.74 14.56
N LYS A 274 -13.77 7.28 13.41
CA LYS A 274 -14.05 8.71 13.26
C LYS A 274 -15.18 9.19 14.20
N LYS A 275 -16.15 8.32 14.52
CA LYS A 275 -17.24 8.61 15.45
C LYS A 275 -16.86 8.41 16.90
N ASP A 276 -15.96 7.47 17.15
CA ASP A 276 -15.44 7.11 18.47
C ASP A 276 -13.90 6.99 18.42
N PRO A 277 -13.19 8.13 18.47
CA PRO A 277 -11.73 8.15 18.45
C PRO A 277 -11.06 7.40 19.60
N ASP A 278 -11.76 7.19 20.71
CA ASP A 278 -11.20 6.47 21.86
C ASP A 278 -10.90 5.00 21.52
N LEU A 279 -11.56 4.42 20.53
CA LEU A 279 -11.22 3.08 20.02
C LEU A 279 -9.78 3.01 19.50
N ALA A 280 -9.36 3.98 18.67
CA ALA A 280 -7.99 4.05 18.16
C ALA A 280 -7.00 4.37 19.29
N ILE A 281 -7.32 5.33 20.15
CA ILE A 281 -6.47 5.71 21.28
C ILE A 281 -6.21 4.49 22.19
N ASN A 282 -7.25 3.75 22.55
CA ASN A 282 -7.12 2.54 23.36
C ASN A 282 -6.35 1.43 22.62
N ALA A 283 -6.48 1.35 21.29
CA ALA A 283 -5.69 0.44 20.48
C ALA A 283 -4.20 0.80 20.56
N TYR A 284 -3.82 2.07 20.43
CA TYR A 284 -2.44 2.53 20.58
C TYR A 284 -1.86 2.20 21.97
N VAL A 285 -2.61 2.46 23.04
CA VAL A 285 -2.20 2.07 24.41
C VAL A 285 -1.89 0.58 24.47
N LYS A 286 -2.75 -0.25 23.86
CA LYS A 286 -2.61 -1.71 23.90
C LYS A 286 -1.44 -2.22 23.06
N ILE A 287 -1.27 -1.68 21.83
CA ILE A 287 -0.24 -2.13 20.89
C ILE A 287 1.15 -1.74 21.37
N PHE A 288 1.30 -0.47 21.74
CA PHE A 288 2.62 0.13 22.00
C PHE A 288 2.97 0.19 23.50
N GLY A 289 2.05 -0.16 24.39
CA GLY A 289 2.27 -0.07 25.85
C GLY A 289 2.51 1.36 26.33
N VAL A 290 2.01 2.35 25.61
CA VAL A 290 2.18 3.78 25.90
C VAL A 290 1.13 4.29 26.88
N THR A 291 1.39 5.46 27.47
CA THR A 291 0.39 6.15 28.30
C THR A 291 -0.77 6.66 27.45
N LEU A 292 -1.92 6.91 28.10
CA LEU A 292 -3.07 7.51 27.42
C LEU A 292 -2.75 8.89 26.82
N ALA A 293 -1.86 9.68 27.42
CA ALA A 293 -1.44 10.98 26.90
C ALA A 293 -0.63 10.83 25.60
N GLU A 294 0.33 9.89 25.56
CA GLU A 294 1.12 9.59 24.37
C GLU A 294 0.25 9.01 23.25
N ALA A 295 -0.68 8.11 23.59
CA ALA A 295 -1.64 7.56 22.63
C ALA A 295 -2.54 8.65 22.01
N LYS A 296 -3.03 9.60 22.82
CA LYS A 296 -3.81 10.75 22.34
C LYS A 296 -2.98 11.65 21.40
N GLN A 297 -1.72 11.90 21.75
CA GLN A 297 -0.82 12.69 20.91
C GLN A 297 -0.58 11.98 19.55
N ALA A 298 -0.29 10.70 19.55
CA ALA A 298 -0.10 9.92 18.34
C ALA A 298 -1.37 9.90 17.49
N ALA A 299 -2.52 9.54 18.06
CA ALA A 299 -3.80 9.48 17.36
C ALA A 299 -4.23 10.82 16.74
N ALA A 300 -3.84 11.95 17.33
CA ALA A 300 -4.13 13.27 16.78
C ALA A 300 -3.39 13.56 15.45
N THR A 301 -2.30 12.84 15.17
CA THR A 301 -1.48 13.04 13.97
C THR A 301 -1.70 11.97 12.88
N VAL A 302 -2.34 10.85 13.23
CA VAL A 302 -2.57 9.69 12.33
C VAL A 302 -4.05 9.51 11.97
N GLN A 303 -4.86 10.56 12.10
CA GLN A 303 -6.26 10.49 11.66
C GLN A 303 -6.32 10.38 10.14
N GLU A 304 -6.74 9.23 9.66
CA GLU A 304 -6.92 8.94 8.25
C GLU A 304 -8.40 8.89 7.89
N ALA A 305 -8.69 9.10 6.61
CA ALA A 305 -10.01 8.93 6.05
C ALA A 305 -9.90 8.22 4.70
N ALA A 306 -10.75 7.23 4.49
CA ALA A 306 -10.87 6.59 3.20
C ALA A 306 -11.12 7.63 2.10
N THR A 307 -10.42 7.50 0.98
CA THR A 307 -10.52 8.42 -0.15
C THR A 307 -10.46 7.65 -1.47
N PRO A 308 -11.22 8.08 -2.50
CA PRO A 308 -11.04 7.54 -3.84
C PRO A 308 -9.63 7.86 -4.36
N ILE A 309 -9.08 7.00 -5.21
CA ILE A 309 -7.84 7.30 -5.94
C ILE A 309 -8.16 8.32 -7.04
N THR A 310 -8.03 9.59 -6.72
CA THR A 310 -8.35 10.73 -7.59
C THR A 310 -7.19 11.05 -8.53
N PRO A 311 -7.42 11.80 -9.63
CA PRO A 311 -6.34 12.37 -10.45
C PRO A 311 -5.32 13.18 -9.62
N ALA A 312 -5.76 13.91 -8.59
CA ALA A 312 -4.88 14.70 -7.74
C ALA A 312 -3.90 13.81 -6.93
N ILE A 313 -4.34 12.66 -6.43
CA ILE A 313 -3.47 11.67 -5.76
C ILE A 313 -2.43 11.13 -6.75
N ILE A 314 -2.85 10.80 -7.96
CA ILE A 314 -1.94 10.29 -9.00
C ILE A 314 -0.91 11.35 -9.40
N GLU A 315 -1.33 12.60 -9.54
CA GLU A 315 -0.44 13.74 -9.86
C GLU A 315 0.56 14.00 -8.72
N TYR A 316 0.11 13.96 -7.47
CA TYR A 316 0.99 14.07 -6.31
C TYR A 316 2.06 12.99 -6.31
N GLN A 317 1.65 11.73 -6.45
CA GLN A 317 2.60 10.60 -6.49
C GLN A 317 3.54 10.68 -7.70
N GLN A 318 3.07 11.21 -8.85
CA GLN A 318 3.93 11.46 -10.02
C GLN A 318 4.99 12.52 -9.72
N ALA A 319 4.62 13.59 -9.02
CA ALA A 319 5.56 14.64 -8.61
C ALA A 319 6.61 14.11 -7.63
N GLU A 320 6.22 13.22 -6.73
CA GLU A 320 7.11 12.53 -5.82
C GLU A 320 8.09 11.62 -6.57
N ALA A 321 7.61 10.77 -7.48
CA ALA A 321 8.44 9.91 -8.33
C ALA A 321 9.42 10.73 -9.17
N ASN A 322 9.00 11.87 -9.73
CA ASN A 322 9.88 12.77 -10.45
C ASN A 322 10.96 13.40 -9.56
N THR A 323 10.67 13.61 -8.26
CA THR A 323 11.65 14.07 -7.29
C THR A 323 12.72 13.01 -7.04
N PHE A 324 12.34 11.76 -6.83
CA PHE A 324 13.29 10.65 -6.67
C PHE A 324 14.13 10.42 -7.94
N LEU A 325 13.51 10.51 -9.13
CA LEU A 325 14.24 10.43 -10.38
C LEU A 325 15.28 11.55 -10.52
N LYS A 326 14.90 12.79 -10.22
CA LYS A 326 15.82 13.95 -10.28
C LYS A 326 17.01 13.81 -9.33
N LEU A 327 16.83 13.16 -8.21
CA LEU A 327 17.88 12.89 -7.23
C LEU A 327 18.69 11.63 -7.55
N GLY A 328 18.35 10.90 -8.59
CA GLY A 328 19.01 9.63 -8.96
C GLY A 328 18.70 8.46 -8.01
N LEU A 329 17.68 8.60 -7.17
CA LEU A 329 17.24 7.56 -6.21
C LEU A 329 16.40 6.47 -6.89
N ILE A 330 15.80 6.79 -8.04
CA ILE A 330 15.29 5.81 -9.00
C ILE A 330 15.90 6.13 -10.37
N THR A 331 16.09 5.11 -11.21
CA THR A 331 16.78 5.24 -12.50
C THR A 331 15.84 5.32 -13.70
N LYS A 332 14.56 4.98 -13.50
CA LYS A 332 13.55 4.94 -14.57
C LYS A 332 12.53 6.05 -14.40
N LYS A 333 12.15 6.69 -15.50
CA LYS A 333 10.97 7.56 -15.53
C LYS A 333 9.72 6.68 -15.42
N LEU A 334 8.89 6.94 -14.43
CA LEU A 334 7.67 6.19 -14.18
C LEU A 334 6.43 6.92 -14.70
N ASN A 335 5.43 6.13 -15.09
CA ASN A 335 4.04 6.54 -15.13
C ASN A 335 3.36 5.88 -13.93
N VAL A 336 3.22 6.63 -12.84
CA VAL A 336 2.74 6.06 -11.56
C VAL A 336 1.29 5.57 -11.63
N LYS A 337 0.50 6.00 -12.62
CA LYS A 337 -0.87 5.49 -12.83
C LYS A 337 -0.91 3.97 -12.97
N GLY A 338 0.17 3.36 -13.44
CA GLY A 338 0.28 1.92 -13.65
C GLY A 338 0.31 1.09 -12.35
N VAL A 339 0.60 1.69 -11.18
CA VAL A 339 0.60 0.95 -9.91
C VAL A 339 -0.81 0.81 -9.33
N PHE A 340 -1.75 1.66 -9.71
CA PHE A 340 -3.12 1.64 -9.19
C PHE A 340 -4.01 0.63 -9.94
N ASP A 341 -4.73 -0.20 -9.21
CA ASP A 341 -5.84 -0.99 -9.75
C ASP A 341 -7.14 -0.16 -9.71
N LEU A 342 -7.24 0.80 -10.62
CA LEU A 342 -8.37 1.74 -10.66
C LEU A 342 -9.74 1.07 -10.84
N PRO A 343 -9.90 0.00 -11.65
CA PRO A 343 -11.16 -0.72 -11.73
C PRO A 343 -11.60 -1.34 -10.41
N LEU A 344 -10.69 -2.02 -9.72
CA LEU A 344 -10.97 -2.64 -8.43
C LEU A 344 -11.26 -1.58 -7.37
N ASN A 345 -10.42 -0.53 -7.28
CA ASN A 345 -10.62 0.57 -6.34
C ASN A 345 -12.02 1.21 -6.53
N LYS A 346 -12.38 1.57 -7.77
CA LYS A 346 -13.70 2.15 -8.07
C LYS A 346 -14.86 1.23 -7.65
N ALA A 347 -14.71 -0.09 -7.84
CA ALA A 347 -15.72 -1.05 -7.44
C ALA A 347 -15.85 -1.17 -5.91
N ILE A 348 -14.73 -1.08 -5.19
CA ILE A 348 -14.68 -1.06 -3.72
C ILE A 348 -15.33 0.22 -3.20
N ASP A 349 -14.90 1.39 -3.69
CA ASP A 349 -15.38 2.70 -3.26
C ASP A 349 -16.89 2.85 -3.44
N ALA A 350 -17.41 2.44 -4.62
CA ALA A 350 -18.85 2.47 -4.90
C ALA A 350 -19.68 1.64 -3.89
N LYS A 351 -19.18 0.47 -3.48
CA LYS A 351 -19.84 -0.37 -2.47
C LYS A 351 -19.71 0.15 -1.05
N ALA A 352 -18.61 0.88 -0.78
CA ALA A 352 -18.35 1.50 0.52
C ALA A 352 -19.02 2.88 0.68
N GLY A 353 -19.56 3.44 -0.41
CA GLY A 353 -20.15 4.78 -0.41
C GLY A 353 -19.09 5.90 -0.33
N ILE A 354 -17.90 5.62 -0.83
CA ILE A 354 -16.79 6.59 -0.94
C ILE A 354 -16.87 7.25 -2.32
N SER A 355 -16.94 8.59 -2.36
CA SER A 355 -17.09 9.38 -3.60
C SER A 355 -16.16 10.59 -3.63
#